data_9ed3f106cd2f87520fd62fd444f861ed
#
_entry.id   9ed3f106cd2f87520fd62fd444f861ed
#
_cell.length_a   1.000
_cell.length_b   1.000
_cell.length_c   1.000
_cell.angle_alpha   90.00
_cell.angle_beta   90.00
_cell.angle_gamma   90.00
#
_symmetry.space_group_name_H-M   'P 1'
#
loop_
_entity.id
_entity.type
_entity.pdbx_description
1 polymer ?
#
loop_
_entity_poly.entity_id
_entity_poly.type
_entity_poly.pdbx_seq_one_letter_code
_entity_poly.pdbx_strand_id
1 'polypeptide(L)'
;TTKAALVGEDGSLLYSFYDNNNGNPLATTIRAVQEIYSQMPDTARIAYSCSTGYGEALIKAALMLDEGEVETVSHYYAAAFFDPKVDCILDIGGQDMKCIKIKNHTVDSVQLNEACSSGCGSFIETFAKSLNYSVQDFAKAALFAENPIDLGTRCTVFMNSKVKQAQKEGASVADISAGLAYSVIKNALYKVIKVSDASELGKNIVVQGGTFYNDAVLRSFERIANCEAIRPDIAGIMGAFGAALIARERFEDGKDTTMLSIDKINDLKYTTSMANCKGCTNSCRLTINRFSGGRQYISGNRCERGIGKQKNKENIPNLFDYKYKKIFGYTPLDADQAVRGKVGIPRVLNMFENYPFWFTFFTKLKYQVVLSPTSNRKIYELGIESIPSESECYPAKLAHGHVTWLLRQGVKFIFYPCIPYERTEFPEAINHYNCPIVTSYAENIKNNVDELNDPSITFRNPFLALTNEETATKRLVEEFSDLPKEEVLEAAHAAWMELQHMRDDIRRKGEETLRYMEETGRRGIVLAGRPYHIDPEIHHGIPDMINSYGIAVLTEDSVSHLAPLERPLRVNDQWMYHTRLYAAANFVKERDDLDLIQLNSFGCGLDAVTTDEVQEILSNSGKIYTCLKID
;
A
#
# COMPACT_ATOMS: atom_id res chain seq x y z
N THR A 1 5.99 -4.65 -22.60
CA THR A 1 5.71 -4.25 -24.00
C THR A 1 5.54 -2.75 -24.10
N THR A 2 5.89 -2.19 -25.28
CA THR A 2 5.63 -0.79 -25.66
C THR A 2 4.65 -0.79 -26.82
N LYS A 3 3.70 0.12 -26.74
CA LYS A 3 2.61 0.26 -27.72
C LYS A 3 2.49 1.73 -28.11
N ALA A 4 2.22 2.02 -29.36
CA ALA A 4 1.89 3.37 -29.80
C ALA A 4 0.72 3.33 -30.79
N ALA A 5 -0.04 4.40 -30.85
CA ALA A 5 -1.15 4.58 -31.78
C ALA A 5 -1.11 6.00 -32.33
N LEU A 6 -1.33 6.14 -33.64
CA LEU A 6 -1.56 7.41 -34.32
C LEU A 6 -3.02 7.44 -34.79
N VAL A 7 -3.74 8.48 -34.41
CA VAL A 7 -5.14 8.69 -34.81
C VAL A 7 -5.29 9.94 -35.67
N GLY A 8 -6.24 9.90 -36.59
CA GLY A 8 -6.65 11.04 -37.37
C GLY A 8 -7.57 12.01 -36.61
N GLU A 9 -7.92 13.12 -37.24
CA GLU A 9 -8.86 14.10 -36.72
C GLU A 9 -10.24 13.50 -36.42
N ASP A 10 -10.65 12.52 -37.18
CA ASP A 10 -11.92 11.77 -37.02
C ASP A 10 -11.86 10.70 -35.92
N GLY A 11 -10.67 10.46 -35.32
CA GLY A 11 -10.43 9.39 -34.35
C GLY A 11 -10.13 8.02 -34.94
N SER A 12 -10.05 7.92 -36.28
CA SER A 12 -9.66 6.66 -36.94
C SER A 12 -8.19 6.32 -36.62
N LEU A 13 -7.91 5.04 -36.40
CA LEU A 13 -6.53 4.55 -36.20
C LEU A 13 -5.80 4.55 -37.55
N LEU A 14 -4.78 5.38 -37.68
CA LEU A 14 -3.94 5.50 -38.86
C LEU A 14 -2.73 4.57 -38.84
N TYR A 15 -2.12 4.41 -37.67
CA TYR A 15 -0.96 3.55 -37.48
C TYR A 15 -0.92 3.00 -36.04
N SER A 16 -0.39 1.79 -35.91
CA SER A 16 -0.16 1.19 -34.59
C SER A 16 1.18 0.48 -34.51
N PHE A 17 1.79 0.56 -33.33
CA PHE A 17 3.04 -0.13 -33.00
C PHE A 17 2.82 -1.01 -31.76
N TYR A 18 3.36 -2.22 -31.81
CA TYR A 18 3.35 -3.16 -30.69
C TYR A 18 4.64 -3.98 -30.68
N ASP A 19 5.49 -3.81 -29.66
CA ASP A 19 6.70 -4.62 -29.54
C ASP A 19 7.14 -4.82 -28.06
N ASN A 20 8.01 -5.79 -27.88
CA ASN A 20 8.64 -6.03 -26.57
C ASN A 20 9.70 -4.95 -26.30
N ASN A 21 9.68 -4.38 -25.10
CA ASN A 21 10.64 -3.34 -24.72
C ASN A 21 11.99 -3.86 -24.18
N ASN A 22 12.14 -5.17 -24.00
CA ASN A 22 13.38 -5.82 -23.53
C ASN A 22 14.03 -5.10 -22.33
N GLY A 23 13.22 -4.56 -21.41
CA GLY A 23 13.67 -3.79 -20.25
C GLY A 23 14.06 -2.32 -20.53
N ASN A 24 13.96 -1.85 -21.79
CA ASN A 24 14.25 -0.46 -22.16
C ASN A 24 13.04 0.19 -22.88
N PRO A 25 12.03 0.65 -22.13
CA PRO A 25 10.83 1.24 -22.73
C PRO A 25 11.14 2.52 -23.52
N LEU A 26 12.10 3.34 -23.07
CA LEU A 26 12.43 4.58 -23.77
C LEU A 26 13.01 4.33 -25.18
N ALA A 27 13.97 3.42 -25.30
CA ALA A 27 14.54 3.08 -26.61
C ALA A 27 13.48 2.52 -27.56
N THR A 28 12.58 1.67 -27.04
CA THR A 28 11.49 1.11 -27.86
C THR A 28 10.48 2.18 -28.26
N THR A 29 10.19 3.14 -27.38
CA THR A 29 9.30 4.26 -27.72
C THR A 29 9.91 5.19 -28.77
N ILE A 30 11.21 5.48 -28.66
CA ILE A 30 11.94 6.27 -29.68
C ILE A 30 11.80 5.60 -31.04
N ARG A 31 12.03 4.27 -31.12
CA ARG A 31 11.86 3.51 -32.36
C ARG A 31 10.41 3.57 -32.88
N ALA A 32 9.42 3.40 -32.00
CA ALA A 32 8.01 3.50 -32.38
C ALA A 32 7.69 4.86 -33.02
N VAL A 33 8.18 5.95 -32.42
CA VAL A 33 7.99 7.31 -32.96
C VAL A 33 8.71 7.47 -34.31
N GLN A 34 9.93 6.97 -34.46
CA GLN A 34 10.68 7.00 -35.72
C GLN A 34 9.91 6.23 -36.83
N GLU A 35 9.35 5.06 -36.51
CA GLU A 35 8.54 4.29 -37.45
C GLU A 35 7.26 5.06 -37.85
N ILE A 36 6.57 5.70 -36.90
CA ILE A 36 5.41 6.56 -37.20
C ILE A 36 5.80 7.65 -38.18
N TYR A 37 6.88 8.41 -37.90
CA TYR A 37 7.31 9.49 -38.80
C TYR A 37 7.74 8.98 -40.17
N SER A 38 8.30 7.78 -40.29
CA SER A 38 8.67 7.18 -41.58
C SER A 38 7.47 6.83 -42.48
N GLN A 39 6.29 6.66 -41.88
CA GLN A 39 5.05 6.36 -42.58
C GLN A 39 4.18 7.60 -42.82
N MET A 40 4.50 8.72 -42.17
CA MET A 40 3.74 9.96 -42.33
C MET A 40 4.12 10.68 -43.65
N PRO A 41 3.13 11.25 -44.35
CA PRO A 41 3.40 12.16 -45.47
C PRO A 41 4.11 13.43 -44.97
N ASP A 42 4.97 14.02 -45.79
CA ASP A 42 5.68 15.28 -45.49
C ASP A 42 4.75 16.46 -45.12
N THR A 43 3.49 16.38 -45.57
CA THR A 43 2.45 17.39 -45.29
C THR A 43 1.74 17.19 -43.95
N ALA A 44 1.93 16.04 -43.31
CA ALA A 44 1.31 15.72 -42.03
C ALA A 44 2.23 16.08 -40.85
N ARG A 45 1.63 16.42 -39.73
CA ARG A 45 2.36 16.71 -38.48
C ARG A 45 1.65 16.04 -37.29
N ILE A 46 2.39 15.73 -36.25
CA ILE A 46 1.83 15.38 -34.95
C ILE A 46 1.32 16.68 -34.32
N ALA A 47 0.01 16.77 -34.12
CA ALA A 47 -0.64 17.96 -33.56
C ALA A 47 -0.58 17.96 -32.02
N TYR A 48 -0.72 16.80 -31.38
CA TYR A 48 -0.72 16.64 -29.93
C TYR A 48 -0.30 15.21 -29.54
N SER A 49 0.23 15.02 -28.34
CA SER A 49 0.81 13.75 -27.91
C SER A 49 0.47 13.44 -26.45
N CYS A 50 0.17 12.16 -26.17
CA CYS A 50 -0.14 11.68 -24.82
C CYS A 50 0.55 10.35 -24.55
N SER A 51 1.07 10.18 -23.32
CA SER A 51 1.60 8.91 -22.83
C SER A 51 0.72 8.33 -21.71
N THR A 52 0.76 7.02 -21.56
CA THR A 52 0.04 6.30 -20.49
C THR A 52 0.79 5.05 -20.04
N GLY A 53 0.32 4.43 -18.95
CA GLY A 53 0.90 3.22 -18.37
C GLY A 53 2.10 3.49 -17.47
N TYR A 54 2.79 2.43 -17.00
CA TYR A 54 3.90 2.53 -16.03
C TYR A 54 5.08 3.40 -16.49
N GLY A 55 5.29 3.54 -17.80
CA GLY A 55 6.34 4.38 -18.39
C GLY A 55 5.92 5.81 -18.68
N GLU A 56 4.68 6.18 -18.40
CA GLU A 56 4.05 7.46 -18.77
C GLU A 56 4.95 8.66 -18.48
N ALA A 57 5.29 8.89 -17.21
CA ALA A 57 6.03 10.08 -16.79
C ALA A 57 7.48 10.11 -17.32
N LEU A 58 8.13 8.96 -17.47
CA LEU A 58 9.45 8.87 -18.08
C LEU A 58 9.41 9.27 -19.56
N ILE A 59 8.46 8.73 -20.31
CA ILE A 59 8.33 8.99 -21.75
C ILE A 59 7.91 10.44 -21.99
N LYS A 60 6.95 10.95 -21.22
CA LYS A 60 6.56 12.36 -21.25
C LYS A 60 7.77 13.28 -21.03
N ALA A 61 8.55 13.03 -19.98
CA ALA A 61 9.72 13.82 -19.67
C ALA A 61 10.84 13.72 -20.74
N ALA A 62 11.06 12.53 -21.30
CA ALA A 62 12.10 12.28 -22.28
C ALA A 62 11.80 12.94 -23.63
N LEU A 63 10.59 12.74 -24.14
CA LEU A 63 10.16 13.20 -25.46
C LEU A 63 9.43 14.55 -25.43
N MET A 64 9.21 15.12 -24.24
CA MET A 64 8.44 16.35 -24.01
C MET A 64 6.99 16.26 -24.52
N LEU A 65 6.35 15.11 -24.30
CA LEU A 65 4.95 14.92 -24.72
C LEU A 65 4.04 15.93 -24.00
N ASP A 66 2.96 16.32 -24.69
CA ASP A 66 2.05 17.34 -24.21
C ASP A 66 1.32 16.87 -22.94
N GLU A 67 0.85 15.61 -22.95
CA GLU A 67 0.08 15.03 -21.85
C GLU A 67 0.66 13.71 -21.34
N GLY A 68 0.31 13.39 -20.09
CA GLY A 68 0.38 12.05 -19.52
C GLY A 68 -0.96 11.74 -18.88
N GLU A 69 -1.50 10.57 -19.14
CA GLU A 69 -2.81 10.19 -18.63
C GLU A 69 -2.76 8.86 -17.88
N VAL A 70 -3.61 8.75 -16.86
CA VAL A 70 -3.76 7.52 -16.07
C VAL A 70 -4.22 6.39 -16.99
N GLU A 71 -3.60 5.23 -16.87
CA GLU A 71 -3.83 4.09 -17.73
C GLU A 71 -5.31 3.64 -17.77
N THR A 72 -5.99 3.64 -16.61
CA THR A 72 -7.40 3.27 -16.51
C THR A 72 -8.33 4.23 -17.27
N VAL A 73 -8.00 5.51 -17.29
CA VAL A 73 -8.73 6.54 -18.06
C VAL A 73 -8.53 6.31 -19.55
N SER A 74 -7.29 6.05 -19.99
CA SER A 74 -6.99 5.73 -21.38
C SER A 74 -7.73 4.48 -21.87
N HIS A 75 -7.77 3.43 -21.04
CA HIS A 75 -8.55 2.22 -21.33
C HIS A 75 -10.06 2.49 -21.46
N TYR A 76 -10.60 3.37 -20.61
CA TYR A 76 -12.00 3.76 -20.69
C TYR A 76 -12.30 4.54 -21.98
N TYR A 77 -11.48 5.52 -22.33
CA TYR A 77 -11.67 6.27 -23.60
C TYR A 77 -11.69 5.36 -24.83
N ALA A 78 -10.76 4.41 -24.87
CA ALA A 78 -10.73 3.43 -25.94
C ALA A 78 -11.97 2.53 -25.96
N ALA A 79 -12.40 2.03 -24.81
CA ALA A 79 -13.59 1.18 -24.72
C ALA A 79 -14.87 1.93 -25.08
N ALA A 80 -15.03 3.18 -24.61
CA ALA A 80 -16.18 4.02 -24.90
C ALA A 80 -16.28 4.43 -26.39
N PHE A 81 -15.16 4.44 -27.11
CA PHE A 81 -15.15 4.63 -28.55
C PHE A 81 -15.85 3.47 -29.30
N PHE A 82 -15.67 2.24 -28.83
CA PHE A 82 -16.31 1.05 -29.41
C PHE A 82 -17.71 0.81 -28.87
N ASP A 83 -17.93 1.07 -27.59
CA ASP A 83 -19.24 1.00 -26.96
C ASP A 83 -19.44 2.16 -25.96
N PRO A 84 -20.15 3.23 -26.37
CA PRO A 84 -20.44 4.37 -25.48
C PRO A 84 -21.24 4.01 -24.22
N LYS A 85 -21.84 2.80 -24.17
CA LYS A 85 -22.62 2.32 -23.01
C LYS A 85 -21.85 1.32 -22.16
N VAL A 86 -20.53 1.21 -22.34
CA VAL A 86 -19.71 0.25 -21.60
C VAL A 86 -19.92 0.35 -20.08
N ASP A 87 -20.24 -0.78 -19.46
CA ASP A 87 -20.41 -0.91 -18.00
C ASP A 87 -19.15 -1.45 -17.33
N CYS A 88 -18.43 -2.33 -18.03
CA CYS A 88 -17.26 -3.02 -17.51
C CYS A 88 -16.21 -3.23 -18.59
N ILE A 89 -14.97 -2.97 -18.23
CA ILE A 89 -13.81 -3.25 -19.06
C ILE A 89 -12.98 -4.31 -18.35
N LEU A 90 -12.73 -5.42 -19.04
CA LEU A 90 -11.83 -6.46 -18.58
C LEU A 90 -10.57 -6.44 -19.44
N ASP A 91 -9.48 -5.91 -18.89
CA ASP A 91 -8.18 -5.90 -19.55
C ASP A 91 -7.31 -7.03 -18.99
N ILE A 92 -6.91 -7.97 -19.85
CA ILE A 92 -5.98 -9.04 -19.48
C ILE A 92 -4.73 -8.94 -20.33
N GLY A 93 -3.68 -8.42 -19.73
CA GLY A 93 -2.36 -8.32 -20.30
C GLY A 93 -1.55 -9.61 -20.20
N GLY A 94 -0.26 -9.51 -20.53
CA GLY A 94 0.68 -10.62 -20.38
C GLY A 94 1.02 -10.94 -18.92
N GLN A 95 1.07 -9.92 -18.06
CA GLN A 95 1.51 -10.04 -16.66
C GLN A 95 0.57 -9.41 -15.64
N ASP A 96 -0.33 -8.58 -16.07
CA ASP A 96 -1.31 -7.88 -15.24
C ASP A 96 -2.72 -8.06 -15.78
N MET A 97 -3.68 -7.79 -14.93
CA MET A 97 -5.08 -7.68 -15.36
C MET A 97 -5.79 -6.58 -14.57
N LYS A 98 -6.75 -5.97 -15.22
CA LYS A 98 -7.57 -4.89 -14.67
C LYS A 98 -9.04 -5.16 -14.97
N CYS A 99 -9.88 -4.92 -13.98
CA CYS A 99 -11.33 -4.80 -14.17
C CYS A 99 -11.73 -3.39 -13.81
N ILE A 100 -12.25 -2.65 -14.77
CA ILE A 100 -12.65 -1.25 -14.61
C ILE A 100 -14.17 -1.21 -14.74
N LYS A 101 -14.87 -0.86 -13.66
CA LYS A 101 -16.32 -0.67 -13.67
C LYS A 101 -16.64 0.78 -13.97
N ILE A 102 -17.60 0.97 -14.87
CA ILE A 102 -18.03 2.29 -15.33
C ILE A 102 -19.45 2.55 -14.83
N LYS A 103 -19.69 3.75 -14.33
CA LYS A 103 -21.00 4.20 -13.89
C LYS A 103 -21.17 5.67 -14.25
N ASN A 104 -22.28 6.00 -14.87
CA ASN A 104 -22.57 7.38 -15.27
C ASN A 104 -21.44 8.00 -16.12
N HIS A 105 -20.89 7.25 -17.08
CA HIS A 105 -19.76 7.66 -17.94
C HIS A 105 -18.47 8.04 -17.17
N THR A 106 -18.28 7.47 -15.99
CA THR A 106 -17.10 7.72 -15.16
C THR A 106 -16.57 6.39 -14.61
N VAL A 107 -15.27 6.30 -14.41
CA VAL A 107 -14.65 5.16 -13.75
C VAL A 107 -15.11 5.14 -12.28
N ASP A 108 -15.91 4.13 -11.92
CA ASP A 108 -16.47 3.94 -10.58
C ASP A 108 -15.50 3.17 -9.67
N SER A 109 -14.96 2.07 -10.17
CA SER A 109 -14.00 1.26 -9.42
C SER A 109 -13.03 0.54 -10.33
N VAL A 110 -11.84 0.26 -9.79
CA VAL A 110 -10.78 -0.47 -10.48
C VAL A 110 -10.25 -1.57 -9.58
N GLN A 111 -10.22 -2.78 -10.11
CA GLN A 111 -9.60 -3.93 -9.45
C GLN A 111 -8.39 -4.38 -10.27
N LEU A 112 -7.25 -4.47 -9.63
CA LEU A 112 -5.95 -4.75 -10.25
C LEU A 112 -5.37 -6.06 -9.72
N ASN A 113 -4.69 -6.80 -10.59
CA ASN A 113 -3.80 -7.88 -10.19
C ASN A 113 -2.48 -7.74 -10.95
N GLU A 114 -1.46 -7.33 -10.24
CA GLU A 114 -0.09 -7.18 -10.75
C GLU A 114 0.87 -8.21 -10.14
N ALA A 115 0.42 -8.89 -9.07
CA ALA A 115 1.27 -9.78 -8.29
C ALA A 115 1.25 -11.24 -8.75
N CYS A 116 0.24 -11.66 -9.51
CA CYS A 116 0.06 -13.06 -9.86
C CYS A 116 -0.28 -13.26 -11.36
N SER A 117 0.59 -13.96 -12.06
CA SER A 117 0.41 -14.25 -13.50
C SER A 117 -0.65 -15.32 -13.79
N SER A 118 -1.24 -15.98 -12.79
CA SER A 118 -2.21 -17.08 -12.98
C SER A 118 -3.52 -16.65 -13.67
N GLY A 119 -3.78 -15.35 -13.73
CA GLY A 119 -4.89 -14.78 -14.50
C GLY A 119 -4.48 -14.05 -15.77
N CYS A 120 -3.23 -14.19 -16.24
CA CYS A 120 -2.64 -13.39 -17.29
C CYS A 120 -2.11 -14.24 -18.45
N GLY A 121 -1.83 -13.62 -19.59
CA GLY A 121 -1.42 -14.30 -20.82
C GLY A 121 -0.09 -15.05 -20.75
N SER A 122 0.88 -14.57 -19.96
CA SER A 122 2.18 -15.25 -19.77
C SER A 122 2.03 -16.67 -19.21
N PHE A 123 0.96 -16.92 -18.48
CA PHE A 123 0.61 -18.24 -17.99
C PHE A 123 0.34 -19.23 -19.14
N ILE A 124 -0.53 -18.84 -20.09
CA ILE A 124 -0.83 -19.65 -21.28
C ILE A 124 0.41 -19.82 -22.14
N GLU A 125 1.18 -18.75 -22.35
CA GLU A 125 2.43 -18.79 -23.13
C GLU A 125 3.44 -19.78 -22.57
N THR A 126 3.60 -19.82 -21.24
CA THR A 126 4.51 -20.74 -20.56
C THR A 126 4.13 -22.19 -20.82
N PHE A 127 2.84 -22.51 -20.75
CA PHE A 127 2.38 -23.89 -21.05
C PHE A 127 2.45 -24.22 -22.52
N ALA A 128 2.11 -23.32 -23.43
CA ALA A 128 2.26 -23.54 -24.87
C ALA A 128 3.72 -23.92 -25.21
N LYS A 129 4.68 -23.14 -24.73
CA LYS A 129 6.11 -23.41 -24.89
C LYS A 129 6.53 -24.76 -24.29
N SER A 130 6.02 -25.12 -23.11
CA SER A 130 6.35 -26.39 -22.45
C SER A 130 5.83 -27.61 -23.21
N LEU A 131 4.81 -27.43 -24.04
CA LEU A 131 4.19 -28.44 -24.89
C LEU A 131 4.68 -28.38 -26.34
N ASN A 132 5.69 -27.54 -26.64
CA ASN A 132 6.24 -27.31 -27.98
C ASN A 132 5.22 -26.77 -28.99
N TYR A 133 4.28 -25.94 -28.55
CA TYR A 133 3.33 -25.24 -29.41
C TYR A 133 3.65 -23.76 -29.53
N SER A 134 3.35 -23.16 -30.67
CA SER A 134 3.19 -21.71 -30.70
C SER A 134 1.95 -21.29 -29.91
N VAL A 135 1.92 -20.06 -29.38
CA VAL A 135 0.76 -19.56 -28.62
C VAL A 135 -0.50 -19.58 -29.47
N GLN A 136 -0.36 -19.27 -30.76
CA GLN A 136 -1.45 -19.25 -31.73
C GLN A 136 -2.01 -20.66 -32.03
N ASP A 137 -1.14 -21.65 -32.26
CA ASP A 137 -1.59 -23.02 -32.51
C ASP A 137 -2.19 -23.65 -31.26
N PHE A 138 -1.64 -23.32 -30.09
CA PHE A 138 -2.17 -23.75 -28.81
C PHE A 138 -3.58 -23.18 -28.55
N ALA A 139 -3.78 -21.90 -28.86
CA ALA A 139 -5.09 -21.25 -28.78
C ALA A 139 -6.11 -21.88 -29.75
N LYS A 140 -5.69 -22.13 -31.00
CA LYS A 140 -6.56 -22.80 -32.00
C LYS A 140 -6.94 -24.20 -31.58
N ALA A 141 -6.01 -24.99 -31.05
CA ALA A 141 -6.28 -26.34 -30.55
C ALA A 141 -7.38 -26.34 -29.48
N ALA A 142 -7.40 -25.37 -28.59
CA ALA A 142 -8.39 -25.26 -27.52
C ALA A 142 -9.85 -25.17 -28.02
N LEU A 143 -10.07 -24.57 -29.19
CA LEU A 143 -11.41 -24.43 -29.78
C LEU A 143 -12.02 -25.77 -30.21
N PHE A 144 -11.20 -26.80 -30.39
CA PHE A 144 -11.59 -28.14 -30.79
C PHE A 144 -11.52 -29.15 -29.64
N ALA A 145 -11.43 -28.68 -28.41
CA ALA A 145 -11.41 -29.53 -27.22
C ALA A 145 -12.76 -30.24 -27.04
N GLU A 146 -12.73 -31.56 -26.90
CA GLU A 146 -13.92 -32.38 -26.67
C GLU A 146 -14.25 -32.44 -25.18
N ASN A 147 -13.21 -32.57 -24.30
CA ASN A 147 -13.33 -32.70 -22.86
C ASN A 147 -12.34 -31.78 -22.13
N PRO A 148 -12.60 -30.45 -22.10
CA PRO A 148 -11.71 -29.50 -21.42
C PRO A 148 -11.44 -29.89 -19.96
N ILE A 149 -10.18 -29.91 -19.55
CA ILE A 149 -9.78 -30.32 -18.22
C ILE A 149 -10.16 -29.23 -17.20
N ASP A 150 -10.77 -29.61 -16.08
CA ASP A 150 -10.96 -28.68 -14.98
C ASP A 150 -9.67 -28.52 -14.16
N LEU A 151 -8.94 -27.46 -14.41
CA LEU A 151 -7.74 -27.09 -13.69
C LEU A 151 -8.03 -26.27 -12.42
N GLY A 152 -9.28 -25.81 -12.24
CA GLY A 152 -9.71 -24.98 -11.11
C GLY A 152 -9.11 -23.58 -11.12
N THR A 153 -9.04 -22.96 -9.95
CA THR A 153 -8.53 -21.60 -9.71
C THR A 153 -7.27 -21.61 -8.84
N ARG A 154 -6.23 -22.34 -9.24
CA ARG A 154 -4.99 -22.45 -8.47
C ARG A 154 -3.87 -21.59 -9.05
N CYS A 155 -2.82 -21.32 -8.25
CA CYS A 155 -1.66 -20.62 -8.77
C CYS A 155 -0.88 -21.50 -9.78
N THR A 156 -0.06 -20.87 -10.60
CA THR A 156 0.72 -21.48 -11.69
C THR A 156 1.54 -22.70 -11.23
N VAL A 157 2.13 -22.64 -10.03
CA VAL A 157 2.97 -23.71 -9.49
C VAL A 157 2.18 -25.01 -9.31
N PHE A 158 1.01 -24.92 -8.67
CA PHE A 158 0.13 -26.08 -8.46
C PHE A 158 -0.55 -26.56 -9.76
N MET A 159 -0.79 -25.66 -10.69
CA MET A 159 -1.39 -25.97 -11.98
C MET A 159 -0.45 -26.82 -12.85
N ASN A 160 0.86 -26.57 -12.79
CA ASN A 160 1.85 -27.35 -13.51
C ASN A 160 1.78 -28.86 -13.14
N SER A 161 1.58 -29.18 -11.87
CA SER A 161 1.41 -30.55 -11.43
C SER A 161 0.14 -31.20 -11.99
N LYS A 162 -0.97 -30.45 -12.03
CA LYS A 162 -2.23 -30.94 -12.62
C LYS A 162 -2.14 -31.14 -14.13
N VAL A 163 -1.50 -30.24 -14.86
CA VAL A 163 -1.28 -30.39 -16.29
C VAL A 163 -0.43 -31.63 -16.58
N LYS A 164 0.65 -31.85 -15.82
CA LYS A 164 1.49 -33.04 -15.96
C LYS A 164 0.73 -34.33 -15.63
N GLN A 165 -0.15 -34.30 -14.63
CA GLN A 165 -1.02 -35.43 -14.32
C GLN A 165 -1.98 -35.72 -15.46
N ALA A 166 -2.66 -34.72 -15.99
CA ALA A 166 -3.59 -34.85 -17.10
C ALA A 166 -2.90 -35.42 -18.36
N GLN A 167 -1.66 -35.01 -18.66
CA GLN A 167 -0.86 -35.59 -19.73
C GLN A 167 -0.60 -37.09 -19.51
N LYS A 168 -0.29 -37.51 -18.28
CA LYS A 168 -0.10 -38.91 -17.94
C LYS A 168 -1.38 -39.74 -18.04
N GLU A 169 -2.52 -39.09 -17.83
CA GLU A 169 -3.85 -39.70 -17.95
C GLU A 169 -4.38 -39.72 -19.39
N GLY A 170 -3.59 -39.20 -20.36
CA GLY A 170 -3.89 -39.25 -21.79
C GLY A 170 -4.74 -38.09 -22.31
N ALA A 171 -4.84 -36.99 -21.56
CA ALA A 171 -5.56 -35.81 -22.03
C ALA A 171 -4.91 -35.20 -23.27
N SER A 172 -5.72 -34.77 -24.22
CA SER A 172 -5.25 -34.13 -25.44
C SER A 172 -4.69 -32.73 -25.16
N VAL A 173 -3.81 -32.26 -26.02
CA VAL A 173 -3.33 -30.86 -25.96
C VAL A 173 -4.48 -29.86 -26.09
N ALA A 174 -5.49 -30.18 -26.88
CA ALA A 174 -6.70 -29.39 -27.03
C ALA A 174 -7.45 -29.22 -25.68
N ASP A 175 -7.66 -30.33 -24.96
CA ASP A 175 -8.36 -30.33 -23.68
C ASP A 175 -7.56 -29.59 -22.59
N ILE A 176 -6.23 -29.72 -22.62
CA ILE A 176 -5.32 -28.99 -21.71
C ILE A 176 -5.39 -27.48 -22.01
N SER A 177 -5.29 -27.09 -23.27
CA SER A 177 -5.31 -25.69 -23.68
C SER A 177 -6.64 -25.00 -23.33
N ALA A 178 -7.76 -25.68 -23.59
CA ALA A 178 -9.08 -25.21 -23.20
C ALA A 178 -9.23 -25.09 -21.67
N GLY A 179 -8.76 -26.07 -20.93
CA GLY A 179 -8.75 -26.05 -19.47
C GLY A 179 -7.95 -24.87 -18.90
N LEU A 180 -6.81 -24.53 -19.52
CA LEU A 180 -6.02 -23.36 -19.16
C LEU A 180 -6.76 -22.04 -19.47
N ALA A 181 -7.41 -21.91 -20.61
CA ALA A 181 -8.22 -20.75 -20.96
C ALA A 181 -9.35 -20.53 -19.94
N TYR A 182 -10.09 -21.58 -19.57
CA TYR A 182 -11.08 -21.53 -18.51
C TYR A 182 -10.48 -21.12 -17.16
N SER A 183 -9.33 -21.65 -16.81
CA SER A 183 -8.67 -21.35 -15.53
C SER A 183 -8.22 -19.90 -15.43
N VAL A 184 -7.69 -19.32 -16.51
CA VAL A 184 -7.34 -17.89 -16.57
C VAL A 184 -8.56 -17.03 -16.25
N ILE A 185 -9.68 -17.29 -16.90
CA ILE A 185 -10.91 -16.53 -16.68
C ILE A 185 -11.52 -16.78 -15.30
N LYS A 186 -11.53 -18.03 -14.82
CA LYS A 186 -11.98 -18.33 -13.45
C LYS A 186 -11.14 -17.60 -12.40
N ASN A 187 -9.81 -17.53 -12.57
CA ASN A 187 -8.93 -16.76 -11.69
C ASN A 187 -9.23 -15.27 -11.76
N ALA A 188 -9.43 -14.73 -12.96
CA ALA A 188 -9.81 -13.34 -13.17
C ALA A 188 -11.10 -12.99 -12.42
N LEU A 189 -12.16 -13.71 -12.69
CA LEU A 189 -13.49 -13.41 -12.15
C LEU A 189 -13.61 -13.68 -10.64
N TYR A 190 -13.19 -14.87 -10.20
CA TYR A 190 -13.48 -15.31 -8.82
C TYR A 190 -12.41 -14.93 -7.80
N LYS A 191 -11.14 -14.78 -8.19
CA LYS A 191 -10.06 -14.43 -7.25
C LYS A 191 -9.70 -12.96 -7.26
N VAL A 192 -9.67 -12.35 -8.43
CA VAL A 192 -9.25 -10.95 -8.55
C VAL A 192 -10.47 -10.04 -8.42
N ILE A 193 -11.46 -10.21 -9.29
CA ILE A 193 -12.65 -9.36 -9.32
C ILE A 193 -13.61 -9.74 -8.19
N LYS A 194 -13.55 -10.99 -7.71
CA LYS A 194 -14.37 -11.55 -6.62
C LYS A 194 -15.87 -11.41 -6.88
N VAL A 195 -16.29 -11.56 -8.12
CA VAL A 195 -17.71 -11.61 -8.45
C VAL A 195 -18.32 -12.91 -7.93
N SER A 196 -19.48 -12.80 -7.31
CA SER A 196 -20.29 -13.94 -6.91
C SER A 196 -21.20 -14.40 -8.03
N ASP A 197 -21.67 -13.44 -8.84
CA ASP A 197 -22.52 -13.65 -10.01
C ASP A 197 -22.01 -12.78 -11.18
N ALA A 198 -22.02 -13.33 -12.37
CA ALA A 198 -21.55 -12.64 -13.58
C ALA A 198 -22.38 -11.38 -13.93
N SER A 199 -23.64 -11.31 -13.49
CA SER A 199 -24.49 -10.12 -13.65
C SER A 199 -23.93 -8.85 -12.99
N GLU A 200 -23.04 -9.02 -12.00
CA GLU A 200 -22.34 -7.91 -11.34
C GLU A 200 -21.36 -7.15 -12.28
N LEU A 201 -21.01 -7.72 -13.43
CA LEU A 201 -20.17 -7.08 -14.44
C LEU A 201 -20.91 -6.07 -15.32
N GLY A 202 -22.25 -6.07 -15.28
CA GLY A 202 -23.07 -5.28 -16.19
C GLY A 202 -23.46 -6.03 -17.46
N LYS A 203 -23.98 -5.29 -18.45
CA LYS A 203 -24.47 -5.85 -19.73
C LYS A 203 -23.55 -5.56 -20.92
N ASN A 204 -22.91 -4.39 -20.89
CA ASN A 204 -22.07 -3.91 -21.97
C ASN A 204 -20.61 -4.08 -21.55
N ILE A 205 -20.01 -5.20 -21.94
CA ILE A 205 -18.67 -5.58 -21.49
C ILE A 205 -17.70 -5.48 -22.68
N VAL A 206 -16.64 -4.69 -22.51
CA VAL A 206 -15.53 -4.62 -23.45
C VAL A 206 -14.35 -5.40 -22.88
N VAL A 207 -13.87 -6.37 -23.65
CA VAL A 207 -12.66 -7.14 -23.28
C VAL A 207 -11.47 -6.67 -24.10
N GLN A 208 -10.33 -6.50 -23.44
CA GLN A 208 -9.13 -5.97 -24.08
C GLN A 208 -7.86 -6.56 -23.45
N GLY A 209 -6.70 -6.16 -23.97
CA GLY A 209 -5.42 -6.76 -23.62
C GLY A 209 -5.01 -7.88 -24.56
N GLY A 210 -3.71 -8.12 -24.69
CA GLY A 210 -3.15 -9.08 -25.65
C GLY A 210 -3.64 -10.52 -25.46
N THR A 211 -4.05 -10.88 -24.24
CA THR A 211 -4.54 -12.22 -23.91
C THR A 211 -5.88 -12.53 -24.60
N PHE A 212 -6.71 -11.53 -24.85
CA PHE A 212 -7.98 -11.71 -25.54
C PHE A 212 -7.87 -11.91 -27.07
N TYR A 213 -6.67 -11.79 -27.64
CA TYR A 213 -6.45 -12.30 -29.00
C TYR A 213 -6.54 -13.84 -29.10
N ASN A 214 -6.49 -14.52 -27.96
CA ASN A 214 -6.78 -15.94 -27.85
C ASN A 214 -8.31 -16.16 -27.83
N ASP A 215 -8.86 -16.68 -28.94
CA ASP A 215 -10.31 -16.92 -29.06
C ASP A 215 -10.84 -17.90 -28.00
N ALA A 216 -10.04 -18.85 -27.56
CA ALA A 216 -10.44 -19.76 -26.49
C ALA A 216 -10.62 -19.04 -25.13
N VAL A 217 -9.82 -18.00 -24.87
CA VAL A 217 -9.97 -17.15 -23.67
C VAL A 217 -11.24 -16.32 -23.76
N LEU A 218 -11.49 -15.69 -24.92
CA LEU A 218 -12.72 -14.95 -25.15
C LEU A 218 -13.94 -15.85 -24.96
N ARG A 219 -13.94 -17.01 -25.62
CA ARG A 219 -15.06 -17.96 -25.53
C ARG A 219 -15.25 -18.51 -24.10
N SER A 220 -14.16 -18.74 -23.36
CA SER A 220 -14.23 -19.13 -21.95
C SER A 220 -14.87 -18.05 -21.09
N PHE A 221 -14.54 -16.78 -21.36
CA PHE A 221 -15.16 -15.64 -20.66
C PHE A 221 -16.66 -15.60 -20.94
N GLU A 222 -17.07 -15.60 -22.20
CA GLU A 222 -18.48 -15.55 -22.60
C GLU A 222 -19.31 -16.70 -22.01
N ARG A 223 -18.74 -17.91 -21.95
CA ARG A 223 -19.40 -19.08 -21.35
C ARG A 223 -19.54 -18.99 -19.84
N ILE A 224 -18.48 -18.52 -19.15
CA ILE A 224 -18.50 -18.40 -17.68
C ILE A 224 -19.38 -17.23 -17.25
N ALA A 225 -19.28 -16.10 -17.95
CA ALA A 225 -20.06 -14.90 -17.67
C ALA A 225 -21.48 -14.94 -18.23
N ASN A 226 -21.80 -15.94 -19.06
CA ASN A 226 -23.08 -16.08 -19.76
C ASN A 226 -23.52 -14.79 -20.47
N CYS A 227 -22.61 -14.14 -21.15
CA CYS A 227 -22.81 -12.90 -21.90
C CYS A 227 -21.96 -12.89 -23.19
N GLU A 228 -22.31 -12.03 -24.12
CA GLU A 228 -21.42 -11.66 -25.21
C GLU A 228 -20.57 -10.48 -24.80
N ALA A 229 -19.32 -10.46 -25.26
CA ALA A 229 -18.38 -9.38 -24.96
C ALA A 229 -17.87 -8.75 -26.26
N ILE A 230 -17.72 -7.44 -26.26
CA ILE A 230 -17.10 -6.71 -27.37
C ILE A 230 -15.59 -6.83 -27.23
N ARG A 231 -14.95 -7.46 -28.22
CA ARG A 231 -13.50 -7.49 -28.37
C ARG A 231 -13.10 -6.67 -29.59
N PRO A 232 -12.57 -5.45 -29.42
CA PRO A 232 -12.04 -4.69 -30.56
C PRO A 232 -10.89 -5.42 -31.27
N ASP A 233 -10.76 -5.24 -32.57
CA ASP A 233 -9.65 -5.81 -33.36
C ASP A 233 -8.28 -5.33 -32.84
N ILE A 234 -8.26 -4.16 -32.18
CA ILE A 234 -7.09 -3.55 -31.58
C ILE A 234 -6.96 -3.83 -30.07
N ALA A 235 -7.60 -4.88 -29.57
CA ALA A 235 -7.65 -5.22 -28.13
C ALA A 235 -6.28 -5.14 -27.44
N GLY A 236 -5.19 -5.44 -28.11
CA GLY A 236 -3.83 -5.41 -27.55
C GLY A 236 -3.22 -4.02 -27.39
N ILE A 237 -3.77 -2.98 -28.01
CA ILE A 237 -3.22 -1.61 -27.99
C ILE A 237 -4.20 -0.56 -27.44
N MET A 238 -5.27 -0.99 -26.78
CA MET A 238 -6.36 -0.12 -26.32
C MET A 238 -5.86 1.04 -25.44
N GLY A 239 -4.91 0.81 -24.54
CA GLY A 239 -4.34 1.90 -23.73
C GLY A 239 -3.67 2.99 -24.57
N ALA A 240 -2.88 2.61 -25.59
CA ALA A 240 -2.24 3.58 -26.49
C ALA A 240 -3.28 4.30 -27.38
N PHE A 241 -4.28 3.57 -27.86
CA PHE A 241 -5.36 4.14 -28.67
C PHE A 241 -6.19 5.14 -27.85
N GLY A 242 -6.54 4.80 -26.60
CA GLY A 242 -7.25 5.71 -25.71
C GLY A 242 -6.44 6.96 -25.35
N ALA A 243 -5.13 6.83 -25.14
CA ALA A 243 -4.26 7.98 -24.93
C ALA A 243 -4.23 8.91 -26.17
N ALA A 244 -4.24 8.33 -27.37
CA ALA A 244 -4.32 9.10 -28.61
C ALA A 244 -5.68 9.81 -28.79
N LEU A 245 -6.79 9.16 -28.40
CA LEU A 245 -8.11 9.80 -28.40
C LEU A 245 -8.18 10.97 -27.39
N ILE A 246 -7.58 10.81 -26.22
CA ILE A 246 -7.46 11.89 -25.20
C ILE A 246 -6.61 13.04 -25.76
N ALA A 247 -5.48 12.74 -26.40
CA ALA A 247 -4.67 13.74 -27.05
C ALA A 247 -5.47 14.54 -28.09
N ARG A 248 -6.26 13.85 -28.91
CA ARG A 248 -7.13 14.48 -29.89
C ARG A 248 -8.18 15.39 -29.26
N GLU A 249 -8.83 14.96 -28.19
CA GLU A 249 -9.87 15.73 -27.47
C GLU A 249 -9.31 16.99 -26.79
N ARG A 250 -8.08 16.89 -26.26
CA ARG A 250 -7.44 18.02 -25.53
C ARG A 250 -6.64 18.95 -26.45
N PHE A 251 -6.54 18.62 -27.72
CA PHE A 251 -5.91 19.50 -28.70
C PHE A 251 -6.71 20.81 -28.84
N GLU A 252 -6.02 21.93 -28.80
CA GLU A 252 -6.59 23.26 -29.04
C GLU A 252 -5.98 23.86 -30.30
N ASP A 253 -6.83 24.34 -31.21
CA ASP A 253 -6.38 24.97 -32.43
C ASP A 253 -5.45 26.16 -32.17
N GLY A 254 -4.35 26.22 -32.91
CA GLY A 254 -3.35 27.29 -32.80
C GLY A 254 -2.27 27.04 -31.74
N LYS A 255 -2.33 25.93 -31.00
CA LYS A 255 -1.23 25.51 -30.12
C LYS A 255 -0.31 24.52 -30.84
N ASP A 256 0.99 24.75 -30.78
CA ASP A 256 1.98 23.80 -31.25
C ASP A 256 2.25 22.75 -30.17
N THR A 257 2.48 21.50 -30.59
CA THR A 257 2.88 20.44 -29.66
C THR A 257 4.23 20.75 -28.99
N THR A 258 4.35 20.38 -27.74
CA THR A 258 5.63 20.44 -26.99
C THR A 258 6.55 19.28 -27.31
N MET A 259 6.04 18.24 -27.99
CA MET A 259 6.81 17.06 -28.35
C MET A 259 8.07 17.42 -29.14
N LEU A 260 9.17 16.77 -28.85
CA LEU A 260 10.42 16.95 -29.60
C LEU A 260 10.21 16.62 -31.08
N SER A 261 10.80 17.44 -31.98
CA SER A 261 10.83 17.12 -33.40
C SER A 261 11.61 15.83 -33.66
N ILE A 262 11.34 15.18 -34.78
CA ILE A 262 11.99 13.90 -35.14
C ILE A 262 13.52 14.02 -35.15
N ASP A 263 14.09 15.14 -35.60
CA ASP A 263 15.53 15.37 -35.58
C ASP A 263 16.08 15.37 -34.17
N LYS A 264 15.40 16.06 -33.24
CA LYS A 264 15.80 16.07 -31.81
C LYS A 264 15.61 14.72 -31.14
N ILE A 265 14.64 13.91 -31.57
CA ILE A 265 14.43 12.55 -31.08
C ILE A 265 15.55 11.62 -31.59
N ASN A 266 15.97 11.77 -32.85
CA ASN A 266 17.09 11.01 -33.41
C ASN A 266 18.42 11.31 -32.71
N ASP A 267 18.61 12.55 -32.29
CA ASP A 267 19.82 13.01 -31.59
C ASP A 267 19.70 12.86 -30.06
N LEU A 268 18.61 12.34 -29.52
CA LEU A 268 18.35 12.23 -28.09
C LEU A 268 19.34 11.27 -27.42
N LYS A 269 20.25 11.83 -26.63
CA LYS A 269 21.15 11.06 -25.76
C LYS A 269 20.63 11.12 -24.34
N TYR A 270 20.71 9.98 -23.66
CA TYR A 270 20.35 9.90 -22.25
C TYR A 270 21.30 8.99 -21.47
N THR A 271 21.40 9.26 -20.19
CA THR A 271 22.16 8.44 -19.25
C THR A 271 21.32 8.16 -18.02
N THR A 272 21.41 6.93 -17.51
CA THR A 272 20.71 6.51 -16.30
C THR A 272 21.70 6.29 -15.18
N SER A 273 21.45 6.86 -14.02
CA SER A 273 22.25 6.64 -12.80
C SER A 273 21.33 6.36 -11.61
N MET A 274 21.85 5.67 -10.62
CA MET A 274 21.12 5.36 -9.40
C MET A 274 21.73 6.11 -8.21
N ALA A 275 20.88 6.57 -7.29
CA ALA A 275 21.29 7.21 -6.04
C ALA A 275 20.32 6.83 -4.92
N ASN A 276 20.78 6.93 -3.68
CA ASN A 276 19.88 6.80 -2.54
C ASN A 276 19.46 8.19 -2.05
N CYS A 277 18.17 8.40 -1.87
CA CYS A 277 17.64 9.61 -1.28
C CYS A 277 18.12 9.75 0.16
N LYS A 278 18.54 10.95 0.55
CA LYS A 278 19.01 11.26 1.91
C LYS A 278 17.97 12.06 2.72
N GLY A 279 16.75 12.16 2.22
CA GLY A 279 15.71 13.04 2.80
C GLY A 279 15.05 12.48 4.06
N CYS A 280 15.05 11.15 4.28
CA CYS A 280 14.48 10.48 5.45
C CYS A 280 15.02 9.05 5.59
N THR A 281 14.55 8.32 6.60
CA THR A 281 14.95 6.92 6.89
C THR A 281 14.63 5.93 5.76
N ASN A 282 13.62 6.21 4.91
CA ASN A 282 13.26 5.36 3.77
C ASN A 282 14.40 5.17 2.76
N SER A 283 15.36 6.10 2.71
CA SER A 283 16.53 5.99 1.84
C SER A 283 16.21 5.49 0.42
N CYS A 284 15.12 6.00 -0.17
CA CYS A 284 14.58 5.52 -1.45
C CYS A 284 15.67 5.41 -2.51
N ARG A 285 15.68 4.29 -3.23
CA ARG A 285 16.56 4.10 -4.37
C ARG A 285 16.00 4.87 -5.56
N LEU A 286 16.67 5.98 -5.92
CA LEU A 286 16.27 6.85 -7.02
C LEU A 286 16.93 6.39 -8.32
N THR A 287 16.16 6.41 -9.40
CA THR A 287 16.66 6.28 -10.76
C THR A 287 16.63 7.66 -11.42
N ILE A 288 17.79 8.17 -11.80
CA ILE A 288 17.96 9.51 -12.37
C ILE A 288 18.29 9.36 -13.85
N ASN A 289 17.37 9.75 -14.70
CA ASN A 289 17.54 9.81 -16.14
C ASN A 289 17.91 11.25 -16.53
N ARG A 290 19.06 11.44 -17.17
CA ARG A 290 19.52 12.73 -17.69
C ARG A 290 19.48 12.70 -19.19
N PHE A 291 18.81 13.68 -19.77
CA PHE A 291 18.64 13.83 -21.21
C PHE A 291 19.52 14.95 -21.76
N SER A 292 19.80 14.92 -23.07
CA SER A 292 20.43 16.05 -23.77
C SER A 292 19.63 17.34 -23.50
N GLY A 293 20.38 18.47 -23.44
CA GLY A 293 19.79 19.77 -23.07
C GLY A 293 19.61 20.03 -21.58
N GLY A 294 20.23 19.21 -20.69
CA GLY A 294 20.24 19.44 -19.24
C GLY A 294 18.95 19.02 -18.52
N ARG A 295 18.00 18.44 -19.22
CA ARG A 295 16.76 17.92 -18.62
C ARG A 295 17.02 16.67 -17.82
N GLN A 296 16.23 16.43 -16.78
CA GLN A 296 16.30 15.21 -15.99
C GLN A 296 14.91 14.73 -15.54
N TYR A 297 14.81 13.44 -15.34
CA TYR A 297 13.65 12.80 -14.73
C TYR A 297 14.11 11.84 -13.63
N ILE A 298 13.51 11.97 -12.44
CA ILE A 298 13.83 11.14 -11.28
C ILE A 298 12.63 10.29 -10.93
N SER A 299 12.83 8.99 -10.77
CA SER A 299 11.83 8.03 -10.34
C SER A 299 12.32 7.20 -9.15
N GLY A 300 11.43 6.39 -8.57
CA GLY A 300 11.75 5.61 -7.37
C GLY A 300 11.63 6.41 -6.06
N ASN A 301 11.31 7.70 -6.15
CA ASN A 301 11.00 8.53 -4.99
C ASN A 301 9.60 8.20 -4.44
N ARG A 302 9.49 8.06 -3.13
CA ARG A 302 8.20 7.88 -2.43
C ARG A 302 7.57 9.22 -2.00
N CYS A 303 8.26 10.33 -2.20
CA CYS A 303 7.77 11.68 -1.89
C CYS A 303 8.55 12.72 -2.69
N GLU A 304 8.04 13.95 -2.72
CA GLU A 304 8.60 15.10 -3.44
C GLU A 304 10.06 15.47 -3.03
N ARG A 305 10.49 15.08 -1.83
CA ARG A 305 11.88 15.30 -1.39
C ARG A 305 12.91 14.56 -2.27
N GLY A 306 12.53 13.39 -2.76
CA GLY A 306 13.41 12.59 -3.64
C GLY A 306 13.72 13.26 -4.98
N ILE A 307 12.84 14.13 -5.46
CA ILE A 307 13.01 14.91 -6.69
C ILE A 307 13.54 16.33 -6.45
N GLY A 308 13.99 16.64 -5.22
CA GLY A 308 14.59 17.91 -4.87
C GLY A 308 13.61 19.06 -4.58
N LYS A 309 12.32 18.81 -4.55
CA LYS A 309 11.36 19.82 -4.07
C LYS A 309 11.55 20.00 -2.56
N GLN A 310 11.85 21.21 -2.14
CA GLN A 310 11.97 21.56 -0.73
C GLN A 310 10.61 21.48 -0.03
N LYS A 311 10.63 21.14 1.28
CA LYS A 311 9.45 21.27 2.14
C LYS A 311 8.81 22.64 1.90
N ASN A 312 7.49 22.66 1.79
CA ASN A 312 6.75 23.90 1.93
C ASN A 312 7.24 24.61 3.20
N LYS A 313 7.62 25.88 3.09
CA LYS A 313 8.15 26.66 4.24
C LYS A 313 7.07 26.97 5.28
N GLU A 314 5.82 26.67 4.97
CA GLU A 314 4.70 26.84 5.89
C GLU A 314 4.73 25.73 6.96
N ASN A 315 4.57 26.16 8.19
CA ASN A 315 4.59 25.24 9.34
C ASN A 315 3.18 24.62 9.55
N ILE A 316 2.77 23.76 8.63
CA ILE A 316 1.47 23.07 8.69
C ILE A 316 1.54 21.97 9.74
N PRO A 317 0.55 21.84 10.64
CA PRO A 317 0.55 20.83 11.70
C PRO A 317 0.64 19.40 11.14
N ASN A 318 1.55 18.61 11.75
CA ASN A 318 1.72 17.19 11.52
C ASN A 318 1.81 16.47 12.87
N LEU A 319 0.70 15.91 13.34
CA LEU A 319 0.62 15.31 14.66
C LEU A 319 1.30 13.94 14.73
N PHE A 320 1.57 13.25 13.63
CA PHE A 320 2.40 12.05 13.64
C PHE A 320 3.84 12.36 14.09
N ASP A 321 4.46 13.37 13.48
CA ASP A 321 5.80 13.83 13.85
C ASP A 321 5.82 14.41 15.30
N TYR A 322 4.80 15.19 15.64
CA TYR A 322 4.63 15.75 16.99
C TYR A 322 4.54 14.65 18.04
N LYS A 323 3.61 13.70 17.88
CA LYS A 323 3.38 12.59 18.80
C LYS A 323 4.62 11.72 18.94
N TYR A 324 5.29 11.36 17.84
CA TYR A 324 6.52 10.58 17.84
C TYR A 324 7.61 11.25 18.69
N LYS A 325 7.85 12.55 18.46
CA LYS A 325 8.86 13.32 19.23
C LYS A 325 8.52 13.45 20.70
N LYS A 326 7.24 13.60 21.02
CA LYS A 326 6.78 13.69 22.41
C LYS A 326 6.92 12.38 23.17
N ILE A 327 6.44 11.27 22.59
CA ILE A 327 6.50 9.95 23.23
C ILE A 327 7.95 9.52 23.52
N PHE A 328 8.89 9.79 22.61
CA PHE A 328 10.27 9.34 22.73
C PHE A 328 11.28 10.46 23.07
N GLY A 329 10.80 11.65 23.37
CA GLY A 329 11.64 12.84 23.62
C GLY A 329 12.19 12.99 25.03
N TYR A 330 12.20 11.95 25.83
CA TYR A 330 12.70 11.97 27.20
C TYR A 330 14.22 11.85 27.27
N THR A 331 14.81 12.53 28.26
CA THR A 331 16.26 12.47 28.52
C THR A 331 16.53 11.47 29.65
N PRO A 332 17.29 10.39 29.41
CA PRO A 332 17.66 9.42 30.42
C PRO A 332 18.51 10.04 31.56
N LEU A 333 18.49 9.42 32.74
CA LEU A 333 19.41 9.77 33.81
C LEU A 333 20.86 9.58 33.37
N ASP A 334 21.74 10.43 33.89
CA ASP A 334 23.18 10.23 33.80
C ASP A 334 23.63 9.01 34.62
N ALA A 335 24.79 8.45 34.28
CA ALA A 335 25.27 7.22 34.91
C ALA A 335 25.48 7.32 36.43
N ASP A 336 25.84 8.48 36.92
CA ASP A 336 26.02 8.78 38.34
C ASP A 336 24.69 8.87 39.12
N GLN A 337 23.61 9.24 38.46
CA GLN A 337 22.25 9.30 39.01
C GLN A 337 21.53 7.95 38.95
N ALA A 338 21.93 7.10 38.01
CA ALA A 338 21.32 5.80 37.73
C ALA A 338 21.92 4.69 38.62
N VAL A 339 21.74 4.79 39.91
CA VAL A 339 22.36 3.89 40.92
C VAL A 339 21.94 2.41 40.75
N ARG A 340 20.86 2.11 40.04
CA ARG A 340 20.39 0.75 39.73
C ARG A 340 20.83 0.24 38.36
N GLY A 341 21.65 1.00 37.65
CA GLY A 341 22.19 0.61 36.35
C GLY A 341 21.24 0.90 35.21
N LYS A 342 21.35 0.12 34.14
CA LYS A 342 20.63 0.33 32.89
C LYS A 342 19.44 -0.61 32.75
N VAL A 343 18.34 -0.10 32.19
CA VAL A 343 17.21 -0.91 31.70
C VAL A 343 16.95 -0.61 30.22
N GLY A 344 16.93 -1.65 29.40
CA GLY A 344 16.63 -1.55 27.99
C GLY A 344 15.12 -1.65 27.73
N ILE A 345 14.60 -0.74 26.93
CA ILE A 345 13.21 -0.76 26.45
C ILE A 345 13.22 -0.81 24.93
N PRO A 346 12.65 -1.86 24.29
CA PRO A 346 12.53 -1.89 22.84
C PRO A 346 11.46 -0.91 22.37
N ARG A 347 11.74 -0.17 21.29
CA ARG A 347 10.81 0.79 20.67
C ARG A 347 9.87 0.07 19.73
N VAL A 348 8.88 -0.63 20.25
CA VAL A 348 8.02 -1.52 19.48
C VAL A 348 6.59 -1.52 19.99
N LEU A 349 5.65 -1.85 19.09
CA LEU A 349 4.24 -2.09 19.40
C LEU A 349 3.65 -1.03 20.37
N ASN A 350 3.13 -1.44 21.53
CA ASN A 350 2.52 -0.52 22.49
C ASN A 350 3.49 0.44 23.20
N MET A 351 4.79 0.30 23.00
CA MET A 351 5.72 1.36 23.46
C MET A 351 5.47 2.70 22.74
N PHE A 352 4.87 2.68 21.55
CA PHE A 352 4.41 3.88 20.86
C PHE A 352 3.19 4.56 21.52
N GLU A 353 2.66 4.00 22.60
CA GLU A 353 1.65 4.61 23.48
C GLU A 353 2.17 4.71 24.91
N ASN A 354 2.75 3.61 25.44
CA ASN A 354 3.02 3.43 26.85
C ASN A 354 4.46 3.77 27.27
N TYR A 355 5.36 4.16 26.35
CA TYR A 355 6.75 4.51 26.69
C TYR A 355 6.86 5.63 27.74
N PRO A 356 6.05 6.70 27.73
CA PRO A 356 6.07 7.73 28.76
C PRO A 356 5.89 7.17 30.18
N PHE A 357 5.00 6.17 30.35
CA PHE A 357 4.79 5.46 31.60
C PHE A 357 6.07 4.72 32.03
N TRP A 358 6.61 3.89 31.14
CA TRP A 358 7.78 3.04 31.46
C TRP A 358 9.03 3.87 31.68
N PHE A 359 9.25 4.91 30.90
CA PHE A 359 10.36 5.82 31.07
C PHE A 359 10.31 6.47 32.47
N THR A 360 9.16 7.03 32.86
CA THR A 360 8.98 7.70 34.15
C THR A 360 9.11 6.71 35.31
N PHE A 361 8.51 5.53 35.19
CA PHE A 361 8.61 4.47 36.19
C PHE A 361 10.06 4.10 36.49
N PHE A 362 10.84 3.75 35.48
CA PHE A 362 12.23 3.35 35.68
C PHE A 362 13.14 4.50 36.07
N THR A 363 12.88 5.70 35.57
CA THR A 363 13.63 6.90 35.97
C THR A 363 13.43 7.21 37.47
N LYS A 364 12.20 7.12 37.99
CA LYS A 364 11.89 7.26 39.42
C LYS A 364 12.56 6.18 40.24
N LEU A 365 12.62 4.97 39.74
CA LEU A 365 13.35 3.86 40.35
C LEU A 365 14.88 3.96 40.18
N LYS A 366 15.42 5.07 39.66
CA LYS A 366 16.87 5.32 39.50
C LYS A 366 17.56 4.36 38.51
N TYR A 367 16.87 3.94 37.44
CA TYR A 367 17.48 3.27 36.30
C TYR A 367 17.78 4.29 35.20
N GLN A 368 18.89 4.08 34.46
CA GLN A 368 19.11 4.72 33.18
C GLN A 368 18.35 3.96 32.10
N VAL A 369 17.35 4.58 31.52
CA VAL A 369 16.58 3.96 30.44
C VAL A 369 17.37 4.02 29.15
N VAL A 370 17.59 2.86 28.51
CA VAL A 370 18.19 2.72 27.19
C VAL A 370 17.10 2.33 26.21
N LEU A 371 16.66 3.29 25.41
CA LEU A 371 15.68 3.06 24.35
C LEU A 371 16.37 2.60 23.07
N SER A 372 15.87 1.56 22.41
CA SER A 372 16.37 1.17 21.09
C SER A 372 16.12 2.27 20.04
N PRO A 373 16.92 2.36 18.96
CA PRO A 373 16.87 3.47 18.03
C PRO A 373 15.55 3.52 17.22
N THR A 374 15.39 4.54 16.40
CA THR A 374 14.31 4.60 15.41
C THR A 374 14.39 3.40 14.48
N SER A 375 13.25 2.78 14.20
CA SER A 375 13.14 1.63 13.31
C SER A 375 13.64 1.97 11.90
N ASN A 376 14.29 1.02 11.28
CA ASN A 376 14.74 1.07 9.89
C ASN A 376 15.08 -0.34 9.42
N ARG A 377 15.31 -0.51 8.14
CA ARG A 377 15.64 -1.79 7.52
C ARG A 377 16.78 -2.55 8.22
N LYS A 378 17.81 -1.86 8.71
CA LYS A 378 18.94 -2.50 9.41
C LYS A 378 18.52 -3.08 10.76
N ILE A 379 17.60 -2.42 11.47
CA ILE A 379 17.04 -2.95 12.71
C ILE A 379 16.25 -4.23 12.41
N TYR A 380 15.41 -4.24 11.38
CA TYR A 380 14.71 -5.45 10.96
C TYR A 380 15.69 -6.60 10.67
N GLU A 381 16.73 -6.35 9.90
CA GLU A 381 17.74 -7.34 9.51
C GLU A 381 18.51 -7.93 10.71
N LEU A 382 18.66 -7.17 11.81
CA LEU A 382 19.29 -7.69 13.04
C LEU A 382 18.50 -8.82 13.70
N GLY A 383 17.20 -8.86 13.52
CA GLY A 383 16.32 -9.83 14.18
C GLY A 383 15.76 -10.90 13.26
N ILE A 384 16.08 -10.88 11.98
CA ILE A 384 15.41 -11.71 10.96
C ILE A 384 15.49 -13.21 11.24
N GLU A 385 16.63 -13.71 11.80
CA GLU A 385 16.86 -15.12 12.07
C GLU A 385 16.00 -15.67 13.22
N SER A 386 15.56 -14.80 14.12
CA SER A 386 14.72 -15.18 15.27
C SER A 386 13.22 -15.04 15.02
N ILE A 387 12.79 -14.56 13.85
CA ILE A 387 11.37 -14.44 13.48
C ILE A 387 10.80 -15.82 13.17
N PRO A 388 9.83 -16.33 13.96
CA PRO A 388 9.37 -17.70 13.82
C PRO A 388 8.40 -17.93 12.66
N SER A 389 7.77 -16.88 12.13
CA SER A 389 6.78 -17.01 11.07
C SER A 389 6.75 -15.82 10.11
N GLU A 390 6.65 -16.11 8.81
CA GLU A 390 6.47 -15.10 7.78
C GLU A 390 5.09 -14.42 7.84
N SER A 391 4.09 -15.05 8.46
CA SER A 391 2.73 -14.53 8.57
C SER A 391 2.54 -13.47 9.67
N GLU A 392 3.55 -13.24 10.50
CA GLU A 392 3.49 -12.19 11.52
C GLU A 392 3.52 -10.80 10.89
N CYS A 393 2.81 -9.85 11.52
CA CYS A 393 2.80 -8.47 11.03
C CYS A 393 4.18 -7.82 11.15
N TYR A 394 4.51 -6.93 10.23
CA TYR A 394 5.81 -6.25 10.19
C TYR A 394 6.18 -5.50 11.48
N PRO A 395 5.24 -4.80 12.15
CA PRO A 395 5.51 -4.17 13.45
C PRO A 395 5.99 -5.16 14.53
N ALA A 396 5.47 -6.39 14.53
CA ALA A 396 5.93 -7.44 15.43
C ALA A 396 7.32 -7.94 15.07
N LYS A 397 7.58 -8.17 13.78
CA LYS A 397 8.90 -8.59 13.28
C LYS A 397 10.02 -7.60 13.67
N LEU A 398 9.74 -6.31 13.70
CA LEU A 398 10.69 -5.29 14.14
C LEU A 398 11.14 -5.49 15.60
N ALA A 399 10.30 -6.07 16.46
CA ALA A 399 10.62 -6.28 17.87
C ALA A 399 11.87 -7.16 18.07
N HIS A 400 12.07 -8.17 17.22
CA HIS A 400 13.26 -9.02 17.24
C HIS A 400 14.53 -8.20 17.07
N GLY A 401 14.57 -7.34 16.06
CA GLY A 401 15.71 -6.46 15.79
C GLY A 401 15.99 -5.45 16.91
N HIS A 402 14.94 -4.87 17.51
CA HIS A 402 15.08 -3.94 18.61
C HIS A 402 15.65 -4.58 19.87
N VAL A 403 15.20 -5.78 20.22
CA VAL A 403 15.74 -6.53 21.36
C VAL A 403 17.18 -6.96 21.08
N THR A 404 17.47 -7.51 19.92
CA THR A 404 18.84 -7.88 19.49
C THR A 404 19.77 -6.66 19.52
N TRP A 405 19.30 -5.47 19.11
CA TRP A 405 20.09 -4.26 19.21
C TRP A 405 20.45 -3.91 20.66
N LEU A 406 19.49 -3.96 21.60
CA LEU A 406 19.73 -3.72 23.02
C LEU A 406 20.79 -4.68 23.60
N LEU A 407 20.69 -5.96 23.27
CA LEU A 407 21.66 -6.97 23.65
C LEU A 407 23.07 -6.64 23.13
N ARG A 408 23.19 -6.24 21.86
CA ARG A 408 24.47 -5.81 21.25
C ARG A 408 25.04 -4.52 21.87
N GLN A 409 24.21 -3.67 22.52
CA GLN A 409 24.69 -2.55 23.32
C GLN A 409 25.18 -2.96 24.71
N GLY A 410 25.17 -4.24 25.03
CA GLY A 410 25.58 -4.76 26.33
C GLY A 410 24.58 -4.51 27.47
N VAL A 411 23.32 -4.21 27.14
CA VAL A 411 22.24 -4.03 28.13
C VAL A 411 21.90 -5.40 28.71
N LYS A 412 22.00 -5.53 30.03
CA LYS A 412 21.80 -6.80 30.76
C LYS A 412 20.39 -6.95 31.34
N PHE A 413 19.68 -5.85 31.54
CA PHE A 413 18.29 -5.86 31.98
C PHE A 413 17.42 -5.25 30.87
N ILE A 414 16.53 -6.05 30.29
CA ILE A 414 15.57 -5.63 29.26
C ILE A 414 14.16 -5.82 29.82
N PHE A 415 13.34 -4.78 29.68
CA PHE A 415 11.96 -4.80 30.09
C PHE A 415 11.04 -4.66 28.88
N TYR A 416 10.19 -5.66 28.66
CA TYR A 416 9.20 -5.68 27.60
C TYR A 416 7.94 -6.41 28.05
N PRO A 417 6.96 -5.69 28.66
CA PRO A 417 5.76 -6.30 29.24
C PRO A 417 4.76 -6.79 28.20
N CYS A 418 4.01 -7.81 28.57
CA CYS A 418 2.81 -8.28 27.90
C CYS A 418 1.61 -7.49 28.41
N ILE A 419 0.89 -6.79 27.55
CA ILE A 419 -0.23 -5.91 27.94
C ILE A 419 -1.54 -6.44 27.33
N PRO A 420 -2.31 -7.30 28.03
CA PRO A 420 -3.60 -7.77 27.55
C PRO A 420 -4.70 -6.70 27.56
N TYR A 421 -4.68 -5.80 28.53
CA TYR A 421 -5.69 -4.76 28.71
C TYR A 421 -5.06 -3.38 28.76
N GLU A 422 -5.58 -2.48 27.95
CA GLU A 422 -5.30 -1.05 28.04
C GLU A 422 -6.25 -0.35 29.02
N ARG A 423 -6.03 0.93 29.29
CA ARG A 423 -6.95 1.74 30.09
C ARG A 423 -8.32 1.85 29.42
N THR A 424 -9.36 1.98 30.23
CA THR A 424 -10.73 2.17 29.75
C THR A 424 -10.91 3.62 29.27
N GLU A 425 -10.87 3.86 27.97
CA GLU A 425 -11.17 5.17 27.38
C GLU A 425 -12.66 5.33 27.04
N PHE A 426 -13.31 4.23 26.70
CA PHE A 426 -14.72 4.17 26.27
C PHE A 426 -15.48 3.25 27.23
N PRO A 427 -16.12 3.80 28.28
CA PRO A 427 -16.82 2.97 29.28
C PRO A 427 -17.97 2.13 28.70
N GLU A 428 -18.56 2.56 27.58
CA GLU A 428 -19.64 1.87 26.89
C GLU A 428 -19.17 0.72 25.99
N ALA A 429 -17.84 0.62 25.74
CA ALA A 429 -17.28 -0.47 24.96
C ALA A 429 -17.35 -1.79 25.73
N ILE A 430 -17.55 -2.88 24.99
CA ILE A 430 -17.68 -4.22 25.57
C ILE A 430 -16.42 -4.60 26.34
N ASN A 431 -15.23 -4.23 25.80
CA ASN A 431 -13.95 -4.47 26.44
C ASN A 431 -12.89 -3.50 25.93
N HIS A 432 -11.64 -3.62 26.43
CA HIS A 432 -10.49 -2.77 26.10
C HIS A 432 -9.21 -3.59 25.92
N TYR A 433 -9.33 -4.72 25.21
CA TYR A 433 -8.19 -5.59 24.89
C TYR A 433 -7.20 -4.96 23.94
N ASN A 434 -5.96 -5.42 24.03
CA ASN A 434 -5.00 -5.31 22.95
C ASN A 434 -5.20 -6.42 21.90
N CYS A 435 -4.58 -6.27 20.74
CA CYS A 435 -4.52 -7.36 19.78
C CYS A 435 -3.67 -8.52 20.35
N PRO A 436 -3.89 -9.77 19.89
CA PRO A 436 -3.15 -10.94 20.39
C PRO A 436 -1.62 -10.80 20.31
N ILE A 437 -1.12 -10.15 19.26
CA ILE A 437 0.33 -9.89 19.10
C ILE A 437 0.83 -8.99 20.23
N VAL A 438 0.24 -7.82 20.43
CA VAL A 438 0.66 -6.90 21.52
C VAL A 438 0.54 -7.58 22.89
N THR A 439 -0.50 -8.39 23.09
CA THR A 439 -0.76 -9.07 24.36
C THR A 439 0.38 -10.00 24.78
N SER A 440 1.05 -10.68 23.86
CA SER A 440 1.95 -11.78 24.21
C SER A 440 3.26 -11.84 23.43
N TYR A 441 3.56 -10.86 22.59
CA TYR A 441 4.72 -10.95 21.72
C TYR A 441 6.07 -10.95 22.46
N ALA A 442 6.12 -10.38 23.66
CA ALA A 442 7.30 -10.46 24.50
C ALA A 442 7.65 -11.92 24.90
N GLU A 443 6.65 -12.81 25.05
CA GLU A 443 6.87 -14.24 25.23
C GLU A 443 7.44 -14.89 23.95
N ASN A 444 6.97 -14.47 22.79
CA ASN A 444 7.53 -14.93 21.52
C ASN A 444 9.01 -14.54 21.40
N ILE A 445 9.36 -13.29 21.69
CA ILE A 445 10.75 -12.81 21.72
C ILE A 445 11.60 -13.65 22.66
N LYS A 446 11.13 -13.86 23.90
CA LYS A 446 11.84 -14.63 24.94
C LYS A 446 12.21 -16.05 24.48
N ASN A 447 11.33 -16.68 23.72
CA ASN A 447 11.50 -18.07 23.27
C ASN A 447 12.25 -18.23 21.95
N ASN A 448 12.47 -17.13 21.20
CA ASN A 448 13.07 -17.21 19.85
C ASN A 448 14.37 -16.40 19.70
N VAL A 449 14.73 -15.58 20.67
CA VAL A 449 16.02 -14.86 20.69
C VAL A 449 16.97 -15.58 21.61
N ASP A 450 17.88 -16.37 21.05
CA ASP A 450 18.76 -17.32 21.77
C ASP A 450 19.63 -16.60 22.82
N GLU A 451 20.09 -15.40 22.57
CA GLU A 451 20.91 -14.61 23.48
C GLU A 451 20.21 -14.31 24.82
N LEU A 452 18.88 -14.33 24.87
CA LEU A 452 18.11 -14.16 26.11
C LEU A 452 18.22 -15.35 27.07
N ASN A 453 18.75 -16.49 26.62
CA ASN A 453 19.03 -17.65 27.46
C ASN A 453 20.34 -17.50 28.27
N ASP A 454 21.16 -16.47 28.02
CA ASP A 454 22.36 -16.18 28.82
C ASP A 454 21.95 -15.83 30.27
N PRO A 455 22.43 -16.55 31.29
CA PRO A 455 22.10 -16.28 32.69
C PRO A 455 22.48 -14.87 33.19
N SER A 456 23.38 -14.16 32.50
CA SER A 456 23.76 -12.80 32.80
C SER A 456 22.76 -11.75 32.31
N ILE A 457 21.74 -12.16 31.55
CA ILE A 457 20.71 -11.31 30.97
C ILE A 457 19.40 -11.51 31.73
N THR A 458 18.81 -10.44 32.19
CA THR A 458 17.47 -10.43 32.75
C THR A 458 16.49 -9.89 31.74
N PHE A 459 15.66 -10.75 31.17
CA PHE A 459 14.53 -10.34 30.32
C PHE A 459 13.24 -10.43 31.14
N ARG A 460 12.68 -9.26 31.49
CA ARG A 460 11.48 -9.18 32.33
C ARG A 460 10.28 -8.79 31.45
N ASN A 461 9.34 -9.72 31.31
CA ASN A 461 8.19 -9.61 30.41
C ASN A 461 6.85 -9.96 31.10
N PRO A 462 6.54 -9.29 32.22
CA PRO A 462 5.35 -9.61 33.00
C PRO A 462 4.06 -9.33 32.23
N PHE A 463 3.00 -10.09 32.53
CA PHE A 463 1.64 -9.74 32.13
C PHE A 463 1.08 -8.67 33.04
N LEU A 464 0.79 -7.51 32.48
CA LEU A 464 0.34 -6.31 33.17
C LEU A 464 -0.94 -5.76 32.53
N ALA A 465 -1.99 -5.56 33.30
CA ALA A 465 -3.20 -4.88 32.85
C ALA A 465 -3.10 -3.38 33.23
N LEU A 466 -3.22 -2.52 32.23
CA LEU A 466 -3.22 -1.07 32.41
C LEU A 466 -4.65 -0.50 32.55
N THR A 467 -5.61 -1.29 32.96
CA THR A 467 -7.04 -0.93 33.06
C THR A 467 -7.26 0.36 33.86
N ASN A 468 -6.63 0.45 35.03
CA ASN A 468 -6.61 1.62 35.91
C ASN A 468 -5.34 1.63 36.75
N GLU A 469 -5.09 2.75 37.45
CA GLU A 469 -3.89 2.95 38.25
C GLU A 469 -3.76 1.90 39.36
N GLU A 470 -4.83 1.60 40.07
CA GLU A 470 -4.83 0.67 41.18
C GLU A 470 -4.40 -0.75 40.75
N THR A 471 -4.99 -1.25 39.69
CA THR A 471 -4.69 -2.58 39.14
C THR A 471 -3.24 -2.67 38.64
N ALA A 472 -2.79 -1.66 37.90
CA ALA A 472 -1.44 -1.60 37.38
C ALA A 472 -0.41 -1.51 38.54
N THR A 473 -0.63 -0.64 39.52
CA THR A 473 0.26 -0.42 40.68
C THR A 473 0.37 -1.68 41.52
N LYS A 474 -0.75 -2.35 41.82
CA LYS A 474 -0.73 -3.61 42.58
C LYS A 474 0.17 -4.66 41.92
N ARG A 475 0.02 -4.84 40.64
CA ARG A 475 0.81 -5.83 39.89
C ARG A 475 2.28 -5.43 39.79
N LEU A 476 2.60 -4.12 39.65
CA LEU A 476 3.97 -3.62 39.65
C LEU A 476 4.67 -3.84 40.98
N VAL A 477 3.97 -3.66 42.12
CA VAL A 477 4.52 -3.96 43.44
C VAL A 477 4.86 -5.46 43.60
N GLU A 478 4.04 -6.35 43.07
CA GLU A 478 4.31 -7.78 43.07
C GLU A 478 5.52 -8.12 42.16
N GLU A 479 5.57 -7.53 40.99
CA GLU A 479 6.61 -7.80 39.97
C GLU A 479 7.99 -7.27 40.43
N PHE A 480 8.03 -6.13 41.10
CA PHE A 480 9.25 -5.50 41.61
C PHE A 480 9.38 -5.65 43.13
N SER A 481 9.00 -6.83 43.65
CA SER A 481 9.08 -7.16 45.09
C SER A 481 10.53 -7.17 45.64
N ASP A 482 11.52 -7.17 44.74
CA ASP A 482 12.95 -7.00 45.05
C ASP A 482 13.33 -5.54 45.39
N LEU A 483 12.42 -4.58 45.21
CA LEU A 483 12.60 -3.17 45.52
C LEU A 483 11.72 -2.72 46.70
N PRO A 484 12.08 -1.60 47.38
CA PRO A 484 11.23 -1.02 48.42
C PRO A 484 9.84 -0.69 47.86
N LYS A 485 8.79 -1.19 48.54
CA LYS A 485 7.40 -1.04 48.10
C LYS A 485 7.01 0.42 47.91
N GLU A 486 7.42 1.30 48.79
CA GLU A 486 7.12 2.73 48.77
C GLU A 486 7.69 3.40 47.52
N GLU A 487 8.90 3.03 47.09
CA GLU A 487 9.51 3.54 45.87
C GLU A 487 8.75 3.07 44.61
N VAL A 488 8.31 1.81 44.60
CA VAL A 488 7.53 1.26 43.50
C VAL A 488 6.15 1.95 43.38
N LEU A 489 5.51 2.21 44.54
CA LEU A 489 4.23 2.94 44.60
C LEU A 489 4.39 4.37 44.07
N GLU A 490 5.41 5.11 44.52
CA GLU A 490 5.69 6.47 44.05
C GLU A 490 6.00 6.49 42.54
N ALA A 491 6.82 5.55 42.07
CA ALA A 491 7.19 5.44 40.68
C ALA A 491 5.97 5.10 39.79
N ALA A 492 5.10 4.19 40.22
CA ALA A 492 3.89 3.81 39.49
C ALA A 492 2.90 4.99 39.41
N HIS A 493 2.69 5.71 40.50
CA HIS A 493 1.85 6.91 40.49
C HIS A 493 2.39 7.99 39.54
N ALA A 494 3.69 8.31 39.65
CA ALA A 494 4.30 9.28 38.74
C ALA A 494 4.21 8.86 37.26
N ALA A 495 4.41 7.58 36.97
CA ALA A 495 4.28 7.03 35.61
C ALA A 495 2.84 7.13 35.10
N TRP A 496 1.85 6.85 35.94
CA TRP A 496 0.43 6.99 35.58
C TRP A 496 0.06 8.43 35.24
N MET A 497 0.50 9.37 36.07
CA MET A 497 0.29 10.81 35.86
C MET A 497 0.95 11.29 34.56
N GLU A 498 2.15 10.82 34.23
CA GLU A 498 2.83 11.19 32.99
C GLU A 498 2.10 10.63 31.74
N LEU A 499 1.61 9.39 31.84
CA LEU A 499 0.81 8.81 30.75
C LEU A 499 -0.49 9.61 30.52
N GLN A 500 -1.13 10.07 31.59
CA GLN A 500 -2.31 10.93 31.52
C GLN A 500 -1.97 12.29 30.91
N HIS A 501 -0.88 12.92 31.38
CA HIS A 501 -0.41 14.19 30.83
C HIS A 501 -0.09 14.12 29.35
N MET A 502 0.58 13.06 28.91
CA MET A 502 0.87 12.83 27.49
C MET A 502 -0.41 12.77 26.65
N ARG A 503 -1.42 12.02 27.10
CA ARG A 503 -2.71 11.92 26.42
C ARG A 503 -3.40 13.28 26.30
N ASP A 504 -3.43 14.04 27.39
CA ASP A 504 -4.09 15.35 27.40
C ASP A 504 -3.34 16.36 26.51
N ASP A 505 -2.01 16.24 26.40
CA ASP A 505 -1.21 17.05 25.49
C ASP A 505 -1.53 16.75 24.00
N ILE A 506 -1.66 15.47 23.63
CA ILE A 506 -2.04 15.09 22.26
C ILE A 506 -3.45 15.59 21.91
N ARG A 507 -4.42 15.44 22.82
CA ARG A 507 -5.79 15.94 22.63
C ARG A 507 -5.82 17.45 22.45
N ARG A 508 -5.17 18.19 23.34
CA ARG A 508 -5.02 19.64 23.23
C ARG A 508 -4.38 20.04 21.91
N LYS A 509 -3.36 19.31 21.45
CA LYS A 509 -2.69 19.59 20.18
C LYS A 509 -3.61 19.30 18.98
N GLY A 510 -4.49 18.31 19.09
CA GLY A 510 -5.56 18.04 18.13
C GLY A 510 -6.51 19.24 18.02
N GLU A 511 -7.02 19.75 19.14
CA GLU A 511 -7.90 20.90 19.16
C GLU A 511 -7.24 22.18 18.65
N GLU A 512 -5.96 22.41 18.94
CA GLU A 512 -5.16 23.50 18.38
C GLU A 512 -5.06 23.38 16.84
N THR A 513 -4.90 22.16 16.33
CA THR A 513 -4.82 21.91 14.89
C THR A 513 -6.15 22.14 14.20
N LEU A 514 -7.26 21.74 14.81
CA LEU A 514 -8.60 22.02 14.29
C LEU A 514 -8.87 23.53 14.20
N ARG A 515 -8.51 24.29 15.24
CA ARG A 515 -8.61 25.77 15.20
C ARG A 515 -7.72 26.37 14.11
N TYR A 516 -6.49 25.89 13.95
CA TYR A 516 -5.61 26.31 12.88
C TYR A 516 -6.25 26.08 11.49
N MET A 517 -6.92 24.95 11.29
CA MET A 517 -7.63 24.64 10.04
C MET A 517 -8.77 25.63 9.78
N GLU A 518 -9.57 25.92 10.82
CA GLU A 518 -10.67 26.89 10.73
C GLU A 518 -10.17 28.31 10.42
N GLU A 519 -9.12 28.77 11.09
CA GLU A 519 -8.53 30.09 10.90
C GLU A 519 -7.88 30.28 9.51
N THR A 520 -7.33 29.20 8.95
CA THR A 520 -6.60 29.24 7.67
C THR A 520 -7.41 28.76 6.47
N GLY A 521 -8.62 28.22 6.68
CA GLY A 521 -9.44 27.60 5.65
C GLY A 521 -8.81 26.32 5.05
N ARG A 522 -7.89 25.68 5.77
CA ARG A 522 -7.20 24.47 5.29
C ARG A 522 -7.97 23.22 5.64
N ARG A 523 -7.81 22.21 4.79
CA ARG A 523 -8.31 20.88 5.04
C ARG A 523 -7.33 20.09 5.93
N GLY A 524 -7.87 19.10 6.62
CA GLY A 524 -7.11 18.14 7.41
C GLY A 524 -7.44 16.68 7.06
N ILE A 525 -6.51 15.81 7.42
CA ILE A 525 -6.71 14.36 7.37
C ILE A 525 -6.43 13.80 8.75
N VAL A 526 -7.39 13.07 9.29
CA VAL A 526 -7.15 12.15 10.40
C VAL A 526 -6.51 10.89 9.80
N LEU A 527 -5.20 10.77 9.97
CA LEU A 527 -4.48 9.57 9.58
C LEU A 527 -4.58 8.58 10.73
N ALA A 528 -5.53 7.66 10.61
CA ALA A 528 -5.93 6.77 11.68
C ALA A 528 -5.20 5.43 11.62
N GLY A 529 -4.82 4.89 12.78
CA GLY A 529 -4.12 3.61 12.83
C GLY A 529 -3.94 3.09 14.26
N ARG A 530 -2.97 2.20 14.41
CA ARG A 530 -2.54 1.70 15.72
C ARG A 530 -1.43 2.59 16.26
N PRO A 531 -1.13 2.56 17.56
CA PRO A 531 -0.06 3.38 18.14
C PRO A 531 1.28 3.27 17.39
N TYR A 532 1.67 2.07 17.00
CA TYR A 532 2.92 1.81 16.28
C TYR A 532 2.91 2.26 14.81
N HIS A 533 1.78 2.69 14.25
CA HIS A 533 1.73 3.27 12.90
C HIS A 533 2.38 4.66 12.83
N ILE A 534 2.74 5.29 13.97
CA ILE A 534 3.56 6.51 13.96
C ILE A 534 5.06 6.21 13.77
N ASP A 535 5.47 4.94 13.68
CA ASP A 535 6.86 4.57 13.37
C ASP A 535 7.18 4.94 11.91
N PRO A 536 8.26 5.73 11.67
CA PRO A 536 8.66 6.12 10.31
C PRO A 536 8.92 4.96 9.35
N GLU A 537 9.39 3.81 9.85
CA GLU A 537 9.60 2.61 9.04
C GLU A 537 8.28 1.96 8.62
N ILE A 538 7.25 2.07 9.46
CA ILE A 538 5.94 1.47 9.20
C ILE A 538 5.10 2.36 8.28
N HIS A 539 5.02 3.68 8.53
CA HIS A 539 4.18 4.58 7.73
C HIS A 539 4.86 5.12 6.46
N HIS A 540 6.14 4.79 6.22
CA HIS A 540 6.87 5.12 4.98
C HIS A 540 6.84 6.59 4.55
N GLY A 541 6.65 7.54 5.46
CA GLY A 541 6.60 8.98 5.17
C GLY A 541 5.25 9.47 4.65
N ILE A 542 4.18 8.69 4.74
CA ILE A 542 2.81 9.09 4.36
C ILE A 542 2.37 10.40 5.04
N PRO A 543 2.58 10.63 6.37
CA PRO A 543 2.19 11.89 7.01
C PRO A 543 2.87 13.11 6.39
N ASP A 544 4.16 13.00 6.09
CA ASP A 544 4.92 14.08 5.44
C ASP A 544 4.46 14.35 4.00
N MET A 545 4.06 13.30 3.29
CA MET A 545 3.51 13.42 1.94
C MET A 545 2.18 14.18 1.97
N ILE A 546 1.24 13.79 2.83
CA ILE A 546 -0.04 14.49 3.01
C ILE A 546 0.21 15.96 3.36
N ASN A 547 1.08 16.22 4.31
CA ASN A 547 1.43 17.56 4.75
C ASN A 547 2.06 18.41 3.63
N SER A 548 2.79 17.79 2.69
CA SER A 548 3.38 18.48 1.53
C SER A 548 2.33 19.05 0.55
N TYR A 549 1.12 18.52 0.58
CA TYR A 549 -0.03 19.05 -0.19
C TYR A 549 -0.75 20.22 0.49
N GLY A 550 -0.23 20.73 1.60
CA GLY A 550 -0.86 21.82 2.34
C GLY A 550 -1.97 21.37 3.30
N ILE A 551 -2.05 20.07 3.59
CA ILE A 551 -3.11 19.45 4.40
C ILE A 551 -2.55 19.18 5.80
N ALA A 552 -3.30 19.54 6.85
CA ALA A 552 -2.95 19.21 8.23
C ALA A 552 -3.14 17.72 8.51
N VAL A 553 -2.24 17.12 9.29
CA VAL A 553 -2.31 15.71 9.66
C VAL A 553 -2.59 15.59 11.16
N LEU A 554 -3.70 14.93 11.49
CA LEU A 554 -4.12 14.61 12.84
C LEU A 554 -3.97 13.10 13.09
N THR A 555 -3.93 12.70 14.37
CA THR A 555 -3.98 11.30 14.78
C THR A 555 -5.37 10.96 15.30
N GLU A 556 -5.74 9.66 15.32
CA GLU A 556 -7.05 9.22 15.81
C GLU A 556 -7.29 9.60 17.27
N ASP A 557 -6.27 9.53 18.13
CA ASP A 557 -6.37 9.86 19.56
C ASP A 557 -6.42 11.37 19.83
N SER A 558 -6.04 12.19 18.85
CA SER A 558 -6.15 13.65 18.97
C SER A 558 -7.58 14.17 18.78
N VAL A 559 -8.50 13.34 18.23
CA VAL A 559 -9.88 13.75 17.92
C VAL A 559 -10.96 12.81 18.47
N SER A 560 -10.65 11.58 18.82
CA SER A 560 -11.61 10.55 19.24
C SER A 560 -12.45 10.90 20.47
N HIS A 561 -12.02 11.87 21.26
CA HIS A 561 -12.71 12.36 22.47
C HIS A 561 -13.74 13.47 22.17
N LEU A 562 -13.76 14.01 20.95
CA LEU A 562 -14.54 15.20 20.59
C LEU A 562 -15.99 14.91 20.18
N ALA A 563 -16.32 13.65 19.92
CA ALA A 563 -17.69 13.23 19.66
C ALA A 563 -17.99 11.88 20.34
N PRO A 564 -19.21 11.67 20.84
CA PRO A 564 -19.64 10.37 21.35
C PRO A 564 -19.68 9.37 20.21
N LEU A 565 -19.31 8.12 20.49
CA LEU A 565 -19.44 7.04 19.51
C LEU A 565 -20.91 6.62 19.42
N GLU A 566 -21.50 6.75 18.24
CA GLU A 566 -22.87 6.32 17.99
C GLU A 566 -23.00 4.79 18.01
N ARG A 567 -24.10 4.30 18.54
CA ARG A 567 -24.42 2.88 18.69
C ARG A 567 -25.82 2.57 18.14
N PRO A 568 -26.13 1.33 17.70
CA PRO A 568 -25.26 0.14 17.79
C PRO A 568 -24.17 0.13 16.71
N LEU A 569 -23.02 -0.48 17.02
CA LEU A 569 -22.00 -0.83 16.05
C LEU A 569 -22.34 -2.19 15.40
N ARG A 570 -21.94 -2.37 14.16
CA ARG A 570 -22.07 -3.65 13.45
C ARG A 570 -21.21 -4.75 14.08
N VAL A 571 -20.09 -4.36 14.68
CA VAL A 571 -19.11 -5.28 15.28
C VAL A 571 -19.03 -5.10 16.79
N ASN A 572 -18.55 -6.14 17.49
CA ASN A 572 -18.26 -6.03 18.92
C ASN A 572 -16.99 -5.19 19.14
N ASP A 573 -17.11 -4.10 19.86
CA ASP A 573 -16.01 -3.19 20.20
C ASP A 573 -15.28 -3.64 21.48
N GLN A 574 -14.49 -4.68 21.34
CA GLN A 574 -13.75 -5.27 22.47
C GLN A 574 -12.25 -4.90 22.47
N TRP A 575 -11.76 -4.24 21.44
CA TRP A 575 -10.36 -3.80 21.35
C TRP A 575 -10.26 -2.30 21.47
N MET A 576 -9.46 -1.84 22.39
CA MET A 576 -9.37 -0.42 22.77
C MET A 576 -9.03 0.48 21.57
N TYR A 577 -8.00 0.13 20.79
CA TYR A 577 -7.56 0.95 19.66
C TYR A 577 -8.51 0.91 18.46
N HIS A 578 -9.31 -0.15 18.31
CA HIS A 578 -10.37 -0.20 17.29
C HIS A 578 -11.52 0.74 17.65
N THR A 579 -11.96 0.72 18.92
CA THR A 579 -13.00 1.64 19.41
C THR A 579 -12.57 3.10 19.23
N ARG A 580 -11.27 3.40 19.44
CA ARG A 580 -10.70 4.72 19.18
C ARG A 580 -10.82 5.12 17.71
N LEU A 581 -10.57 4.18 16.76
CA LEU A 581 -10.76 4.43 15.33
C LEU A 581 -12.22 4.73 14.96
N TYR A 582 -13.16 3.97 15.54
CA TYR A 582 -14.59 4.21 15.32
C TYR A 582 -15.04 5.58 15.84
N ALA A 583 -14.57 5.97 17.03
CA ALA A 583 -14.84 7.29 17.59
C ALA A 583 -14.25 8.42 16.74
N ALA A 584 -13.04 8.25 16.23
CA ALA A 584 -12.43 9.22 15.32
C ALA A 584 -13.22 9.33 14.00
N ALA A 585 -13.65 8.20 13.41
CA ALA A 585 -14.49 8.19 12.22
C ALA A 585 -15.83 8.89 12.47
N ASN A 586 -16.44 8.66 13.63
CA ASN A 586 -17.69 9.31 14.02
C ASN A 586 -17.55 10.83 14.16
N PHE A 587 -16.41 11.32 14.64
CA PHE A 587 -16.11 12.75 14.66
C PHE A 587 -15.91 13.33 13.24
N VAL A 588 -15.13 12.63 12.40
CA VAL A 588 -14.81 13.09 11.04
C VAL A 588 -16.05 13.17 10.15
N LYS A 589 -17.02 12.25 10.30
CA LYS A 589 -18.21 12.23 9.46
C LYS A 589 -19.03 13.54 9.54
N GLU A 590 -18.95 14.27 10.64
CA GLU A 590 -19.69 15.51 10.89
C GLU A 590 -18.97 16.78 10.38
N ARG A 591 -17.76 16.64 9.78
CA ARG A 591 -16.93 17.78 9.39
C ARG A 591 -16.58 17.78 7.91
N ASP A 592 -16.92 18.84 7.19
CA ASP A 592 -16.63 18.97 5.75
C ASP A 592 -15.14 19.23 5.45
N ASP A 593 -14.40 19.79 6.40
CA ASP A 593 -12.98 20.13 6.28
C ASP A 593 -12.03 18.98 6.67
N LEU A 594 -12.57 17.84 7.15
CA LEU A 594 -11.80 16.67 7.56
C LEU A 594 -12.16 15.44 6.73
N ASP A 595 -11.14 14.68 6.39
CA ASP A 595 -11.27 13.32 5.86
C ASP A 595 -10.50 12.33 6.76
N LEU A 596 -10.82 11.04 6.66
CA LEU A 596 -10.10 9.98 7.38
C LEU A 596 -9.43 9.03 6.39
N ILE A 597 -8.14 8.81 6.61
CA ILE A 597 -7.37 7.77 5.93
C ILE A 597 -6.92 6.76 6.99
N GLN A 598 -7.29 5.50 6.80
CA GLN A 598 -6.89 4.43 7.71
C GLN A 598 -5.61 3.75 7.22
N LEU A 599 -4.61 3.68 8.10
CA LEU A 599 -3.43 2.83 7.91
C LEU A 599 -3.75 1.41 8.39
N ASN A 600 -3.43 0.45 7.57
CA ASN A 600 -3.74 -0.95 7.82
C ASN A 600 -2.49 -1.81 7.56
N SER A 601 -2.08 -2.60 8.53
CA SER A 601 -0.99 -3.57 8.36
C SER A 601 -1.38 -4.70 7.42
N PHE A 602 -0.49 -5.05 6.51
CA PHE A 602 -0.73 -6.12 5.54
C PHE A 602 -0.91 -7.46 6.27
N GLY A 603 -1.99 -8.16 5.98
CA GLY A 603 -2.31 -9.45 6.61
C GLY A 603 -2.88 -9.39 8.03
N CYS A 604 -3.15 -8.19 8.60
CA CYS A 604 -3.77 -8.06 9.91
C CYS A 604 -5.24 -8.50 9.88
N GLY A 605 -5.57 -9.65 10.48
CA GLY A 605 -6.94 -10.17 10.53
C GLY A 605 -7.90 -9.28 11.33
N LEU A 606 -7.42 -8.59 12.37
CA LEU A 606 -8.25 -7.66 13.15
C LEU A 606 -8.58 -6.39 12.36
N ASP A 607 -7.67 -5.92 11.51
CA ASP A 607 -7.94 -4.76 10.67
C ASP A 607 -9.03 -5.03 9.62
N ALA A 608 -9.21 -6.29 9.20
CA ALA A 608 -10.31 -6.64 8.30
C ALA A 608 -11.69 -6.30 8.90
N VAL A 609 -11.86 -6.49 10.22
CA VAL A 609 -13.08 -6.11 10.93
C VAL A 609 -13.18 -4.59 11.12
N THR A 610 -12.06 -3.96 11.46
CA THR A 610 -12.01 -2.51 11.73
C THR A 610 -12.29 -1.69 10.48
N THR A 611 -11.76 -2.12 9.31
CA THR A 611 -11.98 -1.43 8.04
C THR A 611 -13.44 -1.41 7.65
N ASP A 612 -14.16 -2.52 7.83
CA ASP A 612 -15.58 -2.62 7.50
C ASP A 612 -16.43 -1.64 8.33
N GLU A 613 -16.17 -1.56 9.64
CA GLU A 613 -16.90 -0.65 10.53
C GLU A 613 -16.60 0.82 10.24
N VAL A 614 -15.33 1.19 10.08
CA VAL A 614 -14.93 2.57 9.73
C VAL A 614 -15.51 2.98 8.39
N GLN A 615 -15.50 2.08 7.40
CA GLN A 615 -16.10 2.33 6.09
C GLN A 615 -17.60 2.57 6.21
N GLU A 616 -18.32 1.76 7.00
CA GLU A 616 -19.75 1.92 7.20
C GLU A 616 -20.09 3.27 7.84
N ILE A 617 -19.37 3.64 8.91
CA ILE A 617 -19.58 4.94 9.60
C ILE A 617 -19.41 6.11 8.61
N LEU A 618 -18.36 6.10 7.79
CA LEU A 618 -18.07 7.19 6.86
C LEU A 618 -19.01 7.19 5.64
N SER A 619 -19.27 6.02 5.05
CA SER A 619 -20.09 5.91 3.85
C SER A 619 -21.55 6.28 4.10
N ASN A 620 -22.09 5.99 5.29
CA ASN A 620 -23.46 6.35 5.67
C ASN A 620 -23.67 7.88 5.74
N SER A 621 -22.60 8.67 5.90
CA SER A 621 -22.64 10.12 5.87
C SER A 621 -22.12 10.71 4.55
N GLY A 622 -21.94 9.89 3.51
CA GLY A 622 -21.48 10.33 2.19
C GLY A 622 -19.99 10.65 2.11
N LYS A 623 -19.21 10.32 3.13
CA LYS A 623 -17.75 10.49 3.13
C LYS A 623 -17.06 9.38 2.36
N ILE A 624 -15.94 9.72 1.70
CA ILE A 624 -15.09 8.73 1.05
C ILE A 624 -14.24 8.04 2.11
N TYR A 625 -14.28 6.72 2.13
CA TYR A 625 -13.37 5.91 2.93
C TYR A 625 -12.10 5.57 2.15
N THR A 626 -10.95 5.82 2.74
CA THR A 626 -9.64 5.47 2.16
C THR A 626 -8.85 4.60 3.14
N CYS A 627 -8.45 3.42 2.68
CA CYS A 627 -7.59 2.52 3.44
C CYS A 627 -6.26 2.32 2.70
N LEU A 628 -5.15 2.61 3.38
CA LEU A 628 -3.81 2.38 2.88
C LEU A 628 -3.21 1.15 3.55
N LYS A 629 -2.96 0.11 2.77
CA LYS A 629 -2.22 -1.06 3.24
C LYS A 629 -0.74 -0.74 3.21
N ILE A 630 -0.12 -0.79 4.38
CA ILE A 630 1.29 -0.48 4.62
C ILE A 630 2.02 -1.72 5.13
N ASP A 631 3.37 -1.71 5.11
CA ASP A 631 4.31 -2.75 5.54
C ASP A 631 4.43 -4.02 4.67
#